data_9d91fc02ad48f0f3b0ccd4e7c32565dd
#
_entry.id   9d91fc02ad48f0f3b0ccd4e7c32565dd
#
_cell.length_a   1.000
_cell.length_b   1.000
_cell.length_c   1.000
_cell.angle_alpha   90.00
_cell.angle_beta   90.00
_cell.angle_gamma   90.00
#
_symmetry.space_group_name_H-M   'P 1'
#
loop_
_entity.id
_entity.type
_entity.pdbx_description
1 polymer ?
#
loop_
_entity_poly.entity_id
_entity_poly.type
_entity_poly.pdbx_seq_one_letter_code
_entity_poly.pdbx_strand_id
1 'polypeptide(L)'
;MLENKSNIIIASILLFLAALFWSGNFIVGKIAGLNEIPPISLNILRWSLAFLILLPFTYKEMLEKKELIFKNIYLLCFLGITAVSIFNSALFYSLKTTQVITGVLMISTVPVMIILFSIILKIEKTNTFQVLGVIFSLLGVLFIISKADFEVFKNLAFEKGDLFALFAMISWSLYSALLKKKNYGLSPITLLQVVIGLGVIFLLSLIHI
;
A
#
# COMPACT_ATOMS: atom_id res chain seq x y z
N MET A 1 -32.39 -13.06 4.16
CA MET A 1 -31.95 -12.29 5.34
C MET A 1 -30.79 -12.98 6.10
N LEU A 2 -30.79 -14.30 6.26
CA LEU A 2 -29.71 -15.08 6.91
C LEU A 2 -28.42 -15.14 6.07
N GLU A 3 -28.54 -15.26 4.76
CA GLU A 3 -27.42 -15.28 3.81
C GLU A 3 -26.60 -13.99 3.85
N ASN A 4 -27.25 -12.85 4.04
CA ASN A 4 -26.58 -11.54 4.17
C ASN A 4 -25.79 -11.43 5.48
N LYS A 5 -26.27 -12.01 6.60
CA LYS A 5 -25.54 -12.00 7.87
C LYS A 5 -24.29 -12.89 7.82
N SER A 6 -24.39 -14.08 7.21
CA SER A 6 -23.23 -14.97 7.06
C SER A 6 -22.14 -14.33 6.21
N ASN A 7 -22.49 -13.67 5.12
CA ASN A 7 -21.53 -12.97 4.26
C ASN A 7 -20.84 -11.80 4.97
N ILE A 8 -21.57 -11.06 5.83
CA ILE A 8 -21.00 -9.98 6.64
C ILE A 8 -19.99 -10.54 7.65
N ILE A 9 -20.31 -11.63 8.33
CA ILE A 9 -19.40 -12.26 9.30
C ILE A 9 -18.13 -12.74 8.61
N ILE A 10 -18.26 -13.45 7.47
CA ILE A 10 -17.11 -13.91 6.70
C ILE A 10 -16.25 -12.73 6.24
N ALA A 11 -16.86 -11.69 5.69
CA ALA A 11 -16.14 -10.49 5.27
C ALA A 11 -15.40 -9.82 6.44
N SER A 12 -16.03 -9.74 7.63
CA SER A 12 -15.41 -9.18 8.82
C SER A 12 -14.21 -10.00 9.30
N ILE A 13 -14.33 -11.33 9.28
CA ILE A 13 -13.21 -12.24 9.63
C ILE A 13 -12.06 -12.07 8.64
N LEU A 14 -12.36 -12.03 7.34
CA LEU A 14 -11.34 -11.84 6.30
C LEU A 14 -10.64 -10.50 6.42
N LEU A 15 -11.36 -9.43 6.73
CA LEU A 15 -10.78 -8.11 6.98
C LEU A 15 -9.88 -8.10 8.22
N PHE A 16 -10.31 -8.76 9.30
CA PHE A 16 -9.50 -8.91 10.51
C PHE A 16 -8.19 -9.66 10.22
N LEU A 17 -8.28 -10.79 9.51
CA LEU A 17 -7.12 -11.57 9.13
C LEU A 17 -6.18 -10.77 8.20
N ALA A 18 -6.73 -10.03 7.25
CA ALA A 18 -5.94 -9.16 6.36
C ALA A 18 -5.17 -8.11 7.17
N ALA A 19 -5.83 -7.45 8.14
CA ALA A 19 -5.19 -6.47 9.01
C ALA A 19 -4.10 -7.11 9.88
N LEU A 20 -4.35 -8.31 10.42
CA LEU A 20 -3.40 -9.08 11.22
C LEU A 20 -2.14 -9.43 10.39
N PHE A 21 -2.30 -9.98 9.20
CA PHE A 21 -1.17 -10.29 8.32
C PHE A 21 -0.45 -9.03 7.85
N TRP A 22 -1.18 -7.94 7.62
CA TRP A 22 -0.56 -6.68 7.23
C TRP A 22 0.27 -6.06 8.37
N SER A 23 -0.19 -6.16 9.61
CA SER A 23 0.59 -5.71 10.77
C SER A 23 1.92 -6.50 10.90
N GLY A 24 1.91 -7.80 10.61
CA GLY A 24 3.12 -8.63 10.54
C GLY A 24 4.16 -8.11 9.54
N ASN A 25 3.73 -7.45 8.46
CA ASN A 25 4.64 -6.86 7.48
C ASN A 25 5.57 -5.80 8.10
N PHE A 26 5.06 -5.00 9.03
CA PHE A 26 5.84 -3.97 9.74
C PHE A 26 6.88 -4.61 10.67
N ILE A 27 6.49 -5.67 11.38
CA ILE A 27 7.39 -6.42 12.27
C ILE A 27 8.51 -7.05 11.46
N VAL A 28 8.18 -7.75 10.38
CA VAL A 28 9.16 -8.37 9.47
C VAL A 28 10.09 -7.32 8.87
N GLY A 29 9.55 -6.18 8.43
CA GLY A 29 10.36 -5.07 7.91
C GLY A 29 11.33 -4.51 8.95
N LYS A 30 10.91 -4.38 10.21
CA LYS A 30 11.78 -3.92 11.30
C LYS A 30 12.87 -4.93 11.62
N ILE A 31 12.52 -6.20 11.77
CA ILE A 31 13.49 -7.28 12.03
C ILE A 31 14.52 -7.35 10.90
N ALA A 32 14.07 -7.28 9.65
CA ALA A 32 14.96 -7.26 8.50
C ALA A 32 15.92 -6.06 8.52
N GLY A 33 15.41 -4.88 8.88
CA GLY A 33 16.23 -3.67 9.03
C GLY A 33 17.29 -3.81 10.13
N LEU A 34 16.95 -4.41 11.27
CA LEU A 34 17.90 -4.69 12.37
C LEU A 34 18.98 -5.69 11.98
N ASN A 35 18.67 -6.64 11.08
CA ASN A 35 19.62 -7.62 10.55
C ASN A 35 20.29 -7.14 9.25
N GLU A 36 20.21 -5.86 8.94
CA GLU A 36 20.85 -5.22 7.79
C GLU A 36 20.44 -5.80 6.43
N ILE A 37 19.30 -6.50 6.34
CA ILE A 37 18.78 -7.03 5.08
C ILE A 37 18.39 -5.85 4.17
N PRO A 38 18.90 -5.78 2.93
CA PRO A 38 18.57 -4.69 2.03
C PRO A 38 17.06 -4.65 1.74
N PRO A 39 16.40 -3.49 1.87
CA PRO A 39 14.95 -3.35 1.65
C PRO A 39 14.47 -3.85 0.29
N ILE A 40 15.24 -3.57 -0.77
CA ILE A 40 14.91 -4.02 -2.13
C ILE A 40 14.96 -5.54 -2.25
N SER A 41 15.98 -6.19 -1.69
CA SER A 41 16.13 -7.65 -1.71
C SER A 41 14.98 -8.34 -0.98
N LEU A 42 14.63 -7.85 0.20
CA LEU A 42 13.47 -8.34 0.96
C LEU A 42 12.18 -8.20 0.15
N ASN A 43 12.00 -7.06 -0.49
CA ASN A 43 10.82 -6.75 -1.29
C ASN A 43 10.70 -7.70 -2.50
N ILE A 44 11.79 -7.92 -3.24
CA ILE A 44 11.84 -8.86 -4.37
C ILE A 44 11.50 -10.26 -3.93
N LEU A 45 12.15 -10.77 -2.89
CA LEU A 45 11.92 -12.13 -2.40
C LEU A 45 10.45 -12.36 -2.05
N ARG A 46 9.85 -11.45 -1.30
CA ARG A 46 8.45 -11.55 -0.87
C ARG A 46 7.47 -11.51 -2.04
N TRP A 47 7.63 -10.57 -2.95
CA TRP A 47 6.71 -10.43 -4.06
C TRP A 47 6.92 -11.47 -5.16
N SER A 48 8.16 -11.94 -5.35
CA SER A 48 8.43 -13.08 -6.24
C SER A 48 7.78 -14.35 -5.71
N LEU A 49 7.86 -14.60 -4.40
CA LEU A 49 7.18 -15.74 -3.77
C LEU A 49 5.66 -15.61 -3.90
N ALA A 50 5.09 -14.43 -3.65
CA ALA A 50 3.67 -14.19 -3.82
C ALA A 50 3.22 -14.41 -5.28
N PHE A 51 4.02 -13.95 -6.24
CA PHE A 51 3.78 -14.16 -7.66
C PHE A 51 3.72 -15.65 -8.01
N LEU A 52 4.68 -16.44 -7.54
CA LEU A 52 4.73 -17.88 -7.80
C LEU A 52 3.55 -18.62 -7.17
N ILE A 53 3.14 -18.25 -5.95
CA ILE A 53 2.00 -18.86 -5.26
C ILE A 53 0.68 -18.56 -5.98
N LEU A 54 0.50 -17.33 -6.48
CA LEU A 54 -0.74 -16.94 -7.15
C LEU A 54 -0.83 -17.39 -8.61
N LEU A 55 0.30 -17.67 -9.24
CA LEU A 55 0.37 -18.01 -10.67
C LEU A 55 -0.53 -19.20 -11.07
N PRO A 56 -0.59 -20.32 -10.33
CA PRO A 56 -1.47 -21.45 -10.70
C PRO A 56 -2.95 -21.09 -10.76
N PHE A 57 -3.38 -20.09 -10.00
CA PHE A 57 -4.78 -19.66 -9.92
C PHE A 57 -5.16 -18.63 -10.97
N THR A 58 -4.19 -17.94 -11.55
CA THR A 58 -4.41 -16.74 -12.37
C THR A 58 -3.95 -16.90 -13.82
N TYR A 59 -3.07 -17.87 -14.11
CA TYR A 59 -2.43 -18.00 -15.44
C TYR A 59 -3.44 -18.16 -16.59
N LYS A 60 -4.55 -18.87 -16.38
CA LYS A 60 -5.58 -19.08 -17.41
C LYS A 60 -6.23 -17.75 -17.80
N GLU A 61 -6.70 -16.98 -16.80
CA GLU A 61 -7.31 -15.69 -17.07
C GLU A 61 -6.32 -14.69 -17.66
N MET A 62 -5.04 -14.75 -17.23
CA MET A 62 -3.99 -13.91 -17.82
C MET A 62 -3.78 -14.20 -19.31
N LEU A 63 -3.81 -15.48 -19.72
CA LEU A 63 -3.68 -15.88 -21.12
C LEU A 63 -4.91 -15.48 -21.93
N GLU A 64 -6.10 -15.74 -21.41
CA GLU A 64 -7.38 -15.41 -22.07
C GLU A 64 -7.53 -13.90 -22.29
N LYS A 65 -7.11 -13.10 -21.29
CA LYS A 65 -7.27 -11.64 -21.28
C LYS A 65 -5.98 -10.87 -21.62
N LYS A 66 -4.99 -11.52 -22.23
CA LYS A 66 -3.70 -10.91 -22.57
C LYS A 66 -3.82 -9.60 -23.35
N GLU A 67 -4.74 -9.52 -24.31
CA GLU A 67 -4.95 -8.31 -25.11
C GLU A 67 -5.43 -7.13 -24.24
N LEU A 68 -6.30 -7.42 -23.27
CA LEU A 68 -6.78 -6.43 -22.31
C LEU A 68 -5.66 -5.94 -21.39
N ILE A 69 -4.78 -6.85 -20.96
CA ILE A 69 -3.60 -6.54 -20.15
C ILE A 69 -2.67 -5.62 -20.95
N PHE A 70 -2.33 -6.00 -22.19
CA PHE A 70 -1.47 -5.17 -23.05
C PHE A 70 -2.07 -3.81 -23.39
N LYS A 71 -3.38 -3.73 -23.63
CA LYS A 71 -4.09 -2.45 -23.83
C LYS A 71 -3.95 -1.50 -22.65
N ASN A 72 -3.78 -2.02 -21.44
CA ASN A 72 -3.67 -1.24 -20.20
C ASN A 72 -2.26 -1.24 -19.61
N ILE A 73 -1.26 -1.72 -20.35
CA ILE A 73 0.06 -2.03 -19.80
C ILE A 73 0.72 -0.85 -19.07
N TYR A 74 0.64 0.36 -19.61
CA TYR A 74 1.23 1.54 -18.98
C TYR A 74 0.65 1.83 -17.59
N LEU A 75 -0.69 1.75 -17.48
CA LEU A 75 -1.36 1.97 -16.19
C LEU A 75 -1.07 0.83 -15.21
N LEU A 76 -1.08 -0.43 -15.69
CA LEU A 76 -0.74 -1.60 -14.88
C LEU A 76 0.73 -1.58 -14.41
N CYS A 77 1.65 -1.17 -15.26
CA CYS A 77 3.05 -0.92 -14.87
C CYS A 77 3.13 0.16 -13.78
N PHE A 78 2.43 1.27 -13.96
CA PHE A 78 2.41 2.33 -12.96
C PHE A 78 1.85 1.84 -11.62
N LEU A 79 0.77 1.04 -11.63
CA LEU A 79 0.23 0.40 -10.43
C LEU A 79 1.25 -0.55 -9.78
N GLY A 80 1.96 -1.35 -10.58
CA GLY A 80 3.01 -2.26 -10.07
C GLY A 80 4.18 -1.51 -9.45
N ILE A 81 4.65 -0.45 -10.11
CA ILE A 81 5.73 0.39 -9.61
C ILE A 81 5.34 1.06 -8.30
N THR A 82 4.15 1.65 -8.22
CA THR A 82 3.70 2.37 -7.03
C THR A 82 3.40 1.44 -5.86
N ALA A 83 2.65 0.34 -6.07
CA ALA A 83 2.21 -0.54 -4.99
C ALA A 83 3.29 -1.54 -4.53
N VAL A 84 4.01 -2.13 -5.48
CA VAL A 84 4.95 -3.22 -5.20
C VAL A 84 6.36 -2.67 -5.00
N SER A 85 6.83 -1.85 -5.93
CA SER A 85 8.24 -1.45 -5.92
C SER A 85 8.47 -0.29 -4.96
N ILE A 86 7.81 0.85 -5.16
CA ILE A 86 8.09 2.06 -4.38
C ILE A 86 7.57 1.94 -2.95
N PHE A 87 6.29 1.61 -2.78
CA PHE A 87 5.66 1.57 -1.46
C PHE A 87 6.42 0.68 -0.49
N ASN A 88 6.62 -0.59 -0.85
CA ASN A 88 7.24 -1.54 0.07
C ASN A 88 8.73 -1.25 0.30
N SER A 89 9.48 -0.88 -0.75
CA SER A 89 10.90 -0.54 -0.59
C SER A 89 11.10 0.69 0.28
N ALA A 90 10.31 1.74 0.08
CA ALA A 90 10.35 2.94 0.89
C ALA A 90 9.92 2.66 2.35
N LEU A 91 8.87 1.85 2.54
CA LEU A 91 8.42 1.44 3.87
C LEU A 91 9.52 0.67 4.62
N PHE A 92 10.14 -0.32 3.99
CA PHE A 92 11.20 -1.10 4.63
C PHE A 92 12.44 -0.26 4.91
N TYR A 93 12.77 0.67 4.02
CA TYR A 93 13.85 1.62 4.27
C TYR A 93 13.54 2.54 5.46
N SER A 94 12.32 3.02 5.57
CA SER A 94 11.83 3.78 6.71
C SER A 94 11.98 3.00 8.02
N LEU A 95 11.51 1.76 8.06
CA LEU A 95 11.55 0.91 9.26
C LEU A 95 12.97 0.56 9.72
N LYS A 96 13.96 0.70 8.85
CA LYS A 96 15.38 0.54 9.21
C LYS A 96 15.84 1.63 10.19
N THR A 97 15.38 2.87 10.02
CA THR A 97 15.84 4.03 10.77
C THR A 97 14.80 4.60 11.73
N THR A 98 13.52 4.33 11.51
CA THR A 98 12.40 4.86 12.30
C THR A 98 11.78 3.80 13.23
N GLN A 99 11.05 4.23 14.26
CA GLN A 99 10.29 3.33 15.12
C GLN A 99 9.08 2.77 14.37
N VAL A 100 8.74 1.49 14.63
CA VAL A 100 7.57 0.83 14.01
C VAL A 100 6.28 1.63 14.24
N ILE A 101 6.12 2.19 15.44
CA ILE A 101 4.94 2.97 15.81
C ILE A 101 4.76 4.20 14.92
N THR A 102 5.84 4.89 14.57
CA THR A 102 5.80 6.04 13.66
C THR A 102 5.35 5.61 12.27
N GLY A 103 5.90 4.50 11.75
CA GLY A 103 5.48 3.93 10.47
C GLY A 103 3.99 3.55 10.45
N VAL A 104 3.48 2.95 11.53
CA VAL A 104 2.06 2.60 11.66
C VAL A 104 1.18 3.84 11.76
N LEU A 105 1.60 4.86 12.49
CA LEU A 105 0.85 6.13 12.59
C LEU A 105 0.79 6.86 11.24
N MET A 106 1.86 6.79 10.44
CA MET A 106 1.86 7.36 9.09
C MET A 106 0.80 6.73 8.17
N ILE A 107 0.38 5.46 8.38
CA ILE A 107 -0.70 4.82 7.62
C ILE A 107 -2.02 5.59 7.77
N SER A 108 -2.28 6.20 8.90
CA SER A 108 -3.51 6.97 9.11
C SER A 108 -3.63 8.21 8.21
N THR A 109 -2.54 8.62 7.56
CA THR A 109 -2.56 9.66 6.53
C THR A 109 -3.07 9.14 5.17
N VAL A 110 -3.06 7.83 4.95
CA VAL A 110 -3.42 7.20 3.66
C VAL A 110 -4.85 7.54 3.21
N PRO A 111 -5.90 7.43 4.04
CA PRO A 111 -7.26 7.79 3.61
C PRO A 111 -7.37 9.24 3.14
N VAL A 112 -6.65 10.14 3.81
CA VAL A 112 -6.57 11.57 3.46
C VAL A 112 -5.98 11.74 2.07
N MET A 113 -4.83 11.11 1.84
CA MET A 113 -4.12 11.20 0.57
C MET A 113 -4.91 10.54 -0.57
N ILE A 114 -5.63 9.43 -0.30
CA ILE A 114 -6.52 8.80 -1.29
C ILE A 114 -7.61 9.78 -1.73
N ILE A 115 -8.24 10.48 -0.78
CA ILE A 115 -9.27 11.48 -1.11
C ILE A 115 -8.66 12.62 -1.92
N LEU A 116 -7.50 13.13 -1.51
CA LEU A 116 -6.79 14.19 -2.22
C LEU A 116 -6.49 13.78 -3.67
N PHE A 117 -5.91 12.60 -3.88
CA PHE A 117 -5.65 12.09 -5.22
C PHE A 117 -6.93 11.82 -6.01
N SER A 118 -8.00 11.34 -5.36
CA SER A 118 -9.30 11.13 -6.03
C SER A 118 -9.90 12.44 -6.54
N ILE A 119 -9.72 13.56 -5.81
CA ILE A 119 -10.13 14.90 -6.24
C ILE A 119 -9.25 15.38 -7.39
N ILE A 120 -7.92 15.34 -7.22
CA ILE A 120 -6.96 15.84 -8.24
C ILE A 120 -7.13 15.07 -9.56
N LEU A 121 -7.30 13.76 -9.49
CA LEU A 121 -7.46 12.90 -10.66
C LEU A 121 -8.90 12.82 -11.16
N LYS A 122 -9.84 13.54 -10.53
CA LYS A 122 -11.28 13.58 -10.88
C LYS A 122 -11.91 12.18 -10.94
N ILE A 123 -11.55 11.31 -10.00
CA ILE A 123 -12.03 9.91 -9.94
C ILE A 123 -13.39 9.85 -9.25
N GLU A 124 -13.55 10.54 -8.13
CA GLU A 124 -14.77 10.58 -7.34
C GLU A 124 -15.13 12.01 -6.93
N LYS A 125 -16.42 12.26 -6.79
CA LYS A 125 -16.91 13.49 -6.17
C LYS A 125 -16.87 13.32 -4.66
N THR A 126 -16.12 14.16 -3.98
CA THR A 126 -16.05 14.15 -2.52
C THR A 126 -17.20 14.92 -1.90
N ASN A 127 -17.75 14.38 -0.81
CA ASN A 127 -18.74 15.06 0.01
C ASN A 127 -18.02 15.86 1.12
N THR A 128 -18.58 17.01 1.50
CA THR A 128 -18.09 17.85 2.60
C THR A 128 -17.87 17.08 3.90
N PHE A 129 -18.74 16.13 4.23
CA PHE A 129 -18.57 15.27 5.40
C PHE A 129 -17.35 14.37 5.34
N GLN A 130 -16.97 13.89 4.16
CA GLN A 130 -15.74 13.11 3.97
C GLN A 130 -14.50 13.99 4.20
N VAL A 131 -14.51 15.21 3.69
CA VAL A 131 -13.42 16.19 3.91
C VAL A 131 -13.28 16.52 5.40
N LEU A 132 -14.37 16.76 6.11
CA LEU A 132 -14.37 17.01 7.53
C LEU A 132 -13.84 15.79 8.31
N GLY A 133 -14.30 14.58 7.98
CA GLY A 133 -13.80 13.34 8.59
C GLY A 133 -12.28 13.16 8.41
N VAL A 134 -11.76 13.52 7.24
CA VAL A 134 -10.34 13.53 6.93
C VAL A 134 -9.58 14.53 7.82
N ILE A 135 -10.08 15.75 7.95
CA ILE A 135 -9.47 16.78 8.81
C ILE A 135 -9.43 16.30 10.26
N PHE A 136 -10.55 15.79 10.78
CA PHE A 136 -10.60 15.23 12.15
C PHE A 136 -9.64 14.05 12.34
N SER A 137 -9.53 13.17 11.36
CA SER A 137 -8.57 12.05 11.37
C SER A 137 -7.12 12.56 11.44
N LEU A 138 -6.77 13.55 10.63
CA LEU A 138 -5.43 14.17 10.67
C LEU A 138 -5.12 14.80 12.02
N LEU A 139 -6.08 15.56 12.56
CA LEU A 139 -5.93 16.18 13.89
C LEU A 139 -5.75 15.13 14.97
N GLY A 140 -6.51 14.02 14.91
CA GLY A 140 -6.35 12.89 15.83
C GLY A 140 -4.97 12.25 15.75
N VAL A 141 -4.43 12.06 14.55
CA VAL A 141 -3.08 11.52 14.35
C VAL A 141 -2.02 12.46 14.90
N LEU A 142 -2.13 13.76 14.60
CA LEU A 142 -1.21 14.77 15.12
C LEU A 142 -1.24 14.80 16.66
N PHE A 143 -2.44 14.69 17.26
CA PHE A 143 -2.60 14.63 18.72
C PHE A 143 -1.94 13.40 19.33
N ILE A 144 -2.05 12.23 18.68
CA ILE A 144 -1.39 10.99 19.13
C ILE A 144 0.13 11.09 18.99
N ILE A 145 0.64 11.59 17.85
CA ILE A 145 2.09 11.73 17.61
C ILE A 145 2.72 12.71 18.61
N SER A 146 2.04 13.82 18.89
CA SER A 146 2.50 14.82 19.86
C SER A 146 2.38 14.36 21.32
N LYS A 147 1.78 13.19 21.60
CA LYS A 147 1.43 12.73 22.95
C LYS A 147 0.64 13.79 23.74
N ALA A 148 -0.16 14.60 23.04
CA ALA A 148 -0.86 15.77 23.60
C ALA A 148 0.09 16.83 24.20
N ASP A 149 1.35 16.81 23.88
CA ASP A 149 2.37 17.76 24.35
C ASP A 149 2.85 18.65 23.19
N PHE A 150 2.67 19.96 23.34
CA PHE A 150 3.03 20.94 22.32
C PHE A 150 4.55 21.09 22.17
N GLU A 151 5.33 20.81 23.22
CA GLU A 151 6.77 20.85 23.18
C GLU A 151 7.34 19.67 22.37
N VAL A 152 6.70 18.50 22.42
CA VAL A 152 7.05 17.36 21.54
C VAL A 152 6.84 17.74 20.09
N PHE A 153 5.79 18.52 19.79
CA PHE A 153 5.52 18.97 18.42
C PHE A 153 6.57 19.96 17.91
N LYS A 154 7.05 20.88 18.76
CA LYS A 154 8.10 21.84 18.41
C LYS A 154 9.47 21.18 18.21
N ASN A 155 9.71 20.08 18.93
CA ASN A 155 10.98 19.36 18.95
C ASN A 155 10.96 18.09 18.07
N LEU A 156 9.93 17.92 17.20
CA LEU A 156 9.87 16.83 16.25
C LEU A 156 11.10 16.90 15.31
N ALA A 157 12.12 16.14 15.66
CA ALA A 157 13.23 15.89 14.77
C ALA A 157 12.75 14.85 13.74
N PHE A 158 12.46 15.32 12.52
CA PHE A 158 12.16 14.41 11.41
C PHE A 158 13.43 13.62 11.06
N GLU A 159 13.35 12.32 11.25
CA GLU A 159 14.37 11.40 10.80
C GLU A 159 14.23 11.15 9.29
N LYS A 160 15.34 10.75 8.66
CA LYS A 160 15.28 10.36 7.22
C LYS A 160 14.26 9.27 6.97
N GLY A 161 14.07 8.35 7.92
CA GLY A 161 13.07 7.29 7.85
C GLY A 161 11.65 7.80 7.74
N ASP A 162 11.31 8.90 8.39
CA ASP A 162 9.95 9.46 8.35
C ASP A 162 9.60 10.01 6.97
N LEU A 163 10.59 10.59 6.26
CA LEU A 163 10.40 11.02 4.88
C LEU A 163 10.14 9.83 3.94
N PHE A 164 10.84 8.72 4.15
CA PHE A 164 10.59 7.49 3.39
C PHE A 164 9.23 6.88 3.72
N ALA A 165 8.79 6.93 5.00
CA ALA A 165 7.44 6.53 5.37
C ALA A 165 6.38 7.37 4.66
N LEU A 166 6.52 8.69 4.68
CA LEU A 166 5.61 9.60 3.98
C LEU A 166 5.56 9.31 2.48
N PHE A 167 6.72 9.12 1.87
CA PHE A 167 6.81 8.77 0.44
C PHE A 167 6.12 7.42 0.13
N ALA A 168 6.28 6.43 1.01
CA ALA A 168 5.56 5.17 0.90
C ALA A 168 4.04 5.39 0.95
N MET A 169 3.53 6.18 1.91
CA MET A 169 2.09 6.45 2.03
C MET A 169 1.54 7.22 0.82
N ILE A 170 2.30 8.17 0.27
CA ILE A 170 1.95 8.86 -0.99
C ILE A 170 1.81 7.84 -2.13
N SER A 171 2.80 6.96 -2.28
CA SER A 171 2.83 5.95 -3.35
C SER A 171 1.64 4.99 -3.24
N TRP A 172 1.36 4.48 -2.04
CA TRP A 172 0.22 3.60 -1.78
C TRP A 172 -1.12 4.28 -2.02
N SER A 173 -1.25 5.54 -1.62
CA SER A 173 -2.48 6.31 -1.79
C SER A 173 -2.76 6.59 -3.25
N LEU A 174 -1.74 6.90 -4.04
CA LEU A 174 -1.84 7.08 -5.48
C LEU A 174 -2.25 5.79 -6.19
N TYR A 175 -1.62 4.66 -5.85
CA TYR A 175 -2.04 3.34 -6.29
C TYR A 175 -3.51 3.08 -5.99
N SER A 176 -3.92 3.29 -4.74
CA SER A 176 -5.29 3.03 -4.27
C SER A 176 -6.32 3.89 -4.99
N ALA A 177 -6.02 5.16 -5.23
CA ALA A 177 -6.88 6.05 -6.01
C ALA A 177 -7.00 5.59 -7.46
N LEU A 178 -5.88 5.27 -8.12
CA LEU A 178 -5.87 4.82 -9.51
C LEU A 178 -6.51 3.45 -9.71
N LEU A 179 -6.42 2.56 -8.71
CA LEU A 179 -7.08 1.27 -8.76
C LEU A 179 -8.60 1.40 -8.92
N LYS A 180 -9.20 2.44 -8.30
CA LYS A 180 -10.63 2.76 -8.43
C LYS A 180 -11.00 3.44 -9.76
N LYS A 181 -10.03 3.98 -10.50
CA LYS A 181 -10.28 4.83 -11.68
C LYS A 181 -11.08 4.15 -12.76
N LYS A 182 -10.93 2.82 -12.90
CA LYS A 182 -11.66 2.07 -13.91
C LYS A 182 -11.79 0.58 -13.57
N ASN A 183 -12.77 -0.05 -14.23
CA ASN A 183 -12.83 -1.50 -14.27
C ASN A 183 -11.80 -2.02 -15.29
N TYR A 184 -10.86 -2.83 -14.82
CA TYR A 184 -9.79 -3.41 -15.65
C TYR A 184 -10.26 -4.66 -16.42
N GLY A 185 -11.49 -5.15 -16.17
CA GLY A 185 -12.03 -6.36 -16.80
C GLY A 185 -11.34 -7.66 -16.38
N LEU A 186 -10.48 -7.58 -15.36
CA LEU A 186 -9.78 -8.71 -14.74
C LEU A 186 -10.43 -9.04 -13.39
N SER A 187 -10.37 -10.30 -12.98
CA SER A 187 -10.70 -10.65 -11.60
C SER A 187 -9.73 -9.96 -10.63
N PRO A 188 -10.14 -9.66 -9.39
CA PRO A 188 -9.27 -8.98 -8.43
C PRO A 188 -7.93 -9.69 -8.20
N ILE A 189 -7.93 -11.02 -8.17
CA ILE A 189 -6.73 -11.82 -7.96
C ILE A 189 -5.80 -11.79 -9.18
N THR A 190 -6.36 -11.82 -10.39
CA THR A 190 -5.57 -11.71 -11.63
C THR A 190 -5.02 -10.31 -11.82
N LEU A 191 -5.79 -9.27 -11.49
CA LEU A 191 -5.30 -7.90 -11.50
C LEU A 191 -4.12 -7.74 -10.53
N LEU A 192 -4.25 -8.27 -9.31
CA LEU A 192 -3.17 -8.27 -8.30
C LEU A 192 -1.94 -9.00 -8.84
N GLN A 193 -2.12 -10.18 -9.44
CA GLN A 193 -1.03 -10.97 -10.02
C GLN A 193 -0.26 -10.20 -11.10
N VAL A 194 -0.96 -9.53 -12.02
CA VAL A 194 -0.33 -8.73 -13.09
C VAL A 194 0.43 -7.54 -12.48
N VAL A 195 -0.16 -6.85 -11.51
CA VAL A 195 0.47 -5.72 -10.80
C VAL A 195 1.73 -6.18 -10.07
N ILE A 196 1.68 -7.33 -9.39
CA ILE A 196 2.85 -7.93 -8.72
C ILE A 196 3.95 -8.23 -9.75
N GLY A 197 3.60 -8.94 -10.83
CA GLY A 197 4.58 -9.32 -11.86
C GLY A 197 5.31 -8.12 -12.47
N LEU A 198 4.57 -7.08 -12.84
CA LEU A 198 5.14 -5.85 -13.40
C LEU A 198 6.00 -5.09 -12.38
N GLY A 199 5.57 -5.05 -11.11
CA GLY A 199 6.36 -4.44 -10.05
C GLY A 199 7.64 -5.21 -9.74
N VAL A 200 7.61 -6.54 -9.75
CA VAL A 200 8.81 -7.38 -9.56
C VAL A 200 9.79 -7.19 -10.71
N ILE A 201 9.31 -7.15 -11.95
CA ILE A 201 10.18 -6.87 -13.13
C ILE A 201 10.89 -5.52 -12.94
N PHE A 202 10.19 -4.49 -12.49
CA PHE A 202 10.81 -3.19 -12.23
C PHE A 202 11.83 -3.26 -11.08
N LEU A 203 11.52 -3.97 -9.98
CA LEU A 203 12.46 -4.16 -8.87
C LEU A 203 13.74 -4.89 -9.30
N LEU A 204 13.60 -5.92 -10.15
CA LEU A 204 14.75 -6.65 -10.68
C LEU A 204 15.63 -5.75 -11.56
N SER A 205 15.06 -4.79 -12.27
CA SER A 205 15.83 -3.83 -13.05
C SER A 205 16.70 -2.91 -12.18
N LEU A 206 16.30 -2.68 -10.91
CA LEU A 206 17.05 -1.83 -9.98
C LEU A 206 18.25 -2.54 -9.32
N ILE A 207 18.31 -3.87 -9.33
CA ILE A 207 19.46 -4.62 -8.75
C ILE A 207 20.71 -4.48 -9.63
N HIS A 208 20.55 -4.18 -10.90
CA HIS A 208 21.66 -4.09 -11.85
C HIS A 208 22.24 -2.67 -11.98
N ILE A 209 21.74 -1.73 -11.16
CA ILE A 209 22.25 -0.37 -11.03
C ILE A 209 23.00 -0.21 -9.72
#